data_ab7b074a10b2af1d719e2c32fc4a4db3
#
_entry.id   ab7b074a10b2af1d719e2c32fc4a4db3
#
_cell.length_a   1.000
_cell.length_b   1.000
_cell.length_c   1.000
_cell.angle_alpha   90.00
_cell.angle_beta   90.00
_cell.angle_gamma   90.00
#
_symmetry.space_group_name_H-M   'P 1'
#
loop_
_entity.id
_entity.type
_entity.pdbx_description
1 polymer ?
#
loop_
_entity_poly.entity_id
_entity_poly.type
_entity_poly.pdbx_seq_one_letter_code
_entity_poly.pdbx_strand_id
1 'polypeptide(L)'
;MKVTLEQLIRAAGELPPMPQAAQKALQLIRDPEVNMGEVAAVLAVDQVLSSLVLRLANSAFYGLPGRVVTVHQAVMVLGSNAVRDLLLASTVAGYLSRPLPGYALPGGALWRHALGVAMGARWIFEKRRWKGTDEVYYAGLLCDIGKLPFEKLLRGVQVEAGEWLHGSFLEMERQHFGIDHALLGAEIGRRWHLPDELITAIAHHHQPAEAPQHQKMVAAVHVADAAMMMMGVGVGVDGLRYVLDRDALELLNFEESEMEELIRQVTDQIYLAELFLSDRAPGW
;
A
#
# COMPACT_ATOMS: atom_id res chain seq x y z
N MET A 1 0.54 -17.91 -27.39
CA MET A 1 1.77 -17.09 -27.47
C MET A 1 2.03 -16.56 -26.06
N LYS A 2 3.16 -16.88 -25.43
CA LYS A 2 3.46 -16.35 -24.10
C LYS A 2 3.70 -14.83 -24.22
N VAL A 3 2.88 -14.06 -23.57
CA VAL A 3 3.04 -12.59 -23.50
C VAL A 3 4.27 -12.30 -22.65
N THR A 4 5.16 -11.42 -23.10
CA THR A 4 6.34 -11.05 -22.31
C THR A 4 5.96 -10.05 -21.21
N LEU A 5 6.71 -10.02 -20.11
CA LEU A 5 6.55 -9.03 -19.05
C LEU A 5 6.50 -7.59 -19.59
N GLU A 6 7.36 -7.28 -20.56
CA GLU A 6 7.39 -5.97 -21.21
C GLU A 6 6.12 -5.67 -22.01
N GLN A 7 5.55 -6.68 -22.68
CA GLN A 7 4.26 -6.55 -23.38
C GLN A 7 3.10 -6.36 -22.40
N LEU A 8 3.12 -7.08 -21.26
CA LEU A 8 2.13 -6.91 -20.19
C LEU A 8 2.17 -5.51 -19.61
N ILE A 9 3.36 -4.99 -19.31
CA ILE A 9 3.52 -3.64 -18.79
C ILE A 9 3.03 -2.59 -19.81
N ARG A 10 3.33 -2.75 -21.09
CA ARG A 10 2.82 -1.87 -22.17
C ARG A 10 1.30 -1.97 -22.32
N ALA A 11 0.73 -3.17 -22.29
CA ALA A 11 -0.71 -3.40 -22.41
C ALA A 11 -1.48 -2.85 -21.19
N ALA A 12 -0.89 -2.97 -20.00
CA ALA A 12 -1.41 -2.40 -18.77
C ALA A 12 -1.46 -0.85 -18.81
N GLY A 13 -0.69 -0.25 -19.71
CA GLY A 13 -0.54 1.20 -19.83
C GLY A 13 0.41 1.76 -18.76
N GLU A 14 0.89 2.97 -19.00
CA GLU A 14 1.71 3.66 -18.01
C GLU A 14 0.90 3.91 -16.75
N LEU A 15 1.44 3.46 -15.60
CA LEU A 15 0.99 4.01 -14.34
C LEU A 15 1.30 5.50 -14.36
N PRO A 16 0.36 6.35 -13.99
CA PRO A 16 0.64 7.76 -13.96
C PRO A 16 1.89 8.01 -13.10
N PRO A 17 2.79 8.89 -13.56
CA PRO A 17 3.98 9.21 -12.80
C PRO A 17 3.58 9.82 -11.44
N MET A 18 4.36 9.53 -10.42
CA MET A 18 4.24 10.21 -9.13
C MET A 18 4.34 11.75 -9.37
N PRO A 19 3.49 12.57 -8.72
CA PRO A 19 3.58 14.03 -8.85
C PRO A 19 5.01 14.53 -8.60
N GLN A 20 5.52 15.42 -9.45
CA GLN A 20 6.91 15.89 -9.36
C GLN A 20 7.25 16.48 -7.99
N ALA A 21 6.31 17.22 -7.38
CA ALA A 21 6.50 17.78 -6.06
C ALA A 21 6.65 16.68 -4.99
N ALA A 22 5.86 15.60 -5.08
CA ALA A 22 5.99 14.46 -4.18
C ALA A 22 7.33 13.74 -4.36
N GLN A 23 7.75 13.47 -5.61
CA GLN A 23 9.05 12.85 -5.88
C GLN A 23 10.20 13.68 -5.30
N LYS A 24 10.20 14.98 -5.54
CA LYS A 24 11.26 15.87 -5.06
C LYS A 24 11.28 15.97 -3.54
N ALA A 25 10.11 16.06 -2.90
CA ALA A 25 10.01 16.08 -1.44
C ALA A 25 10.50 14.77 -0.82
N LEU A 26 10.13 13.62 -1.40
CA LEU A 26 10.60 12.30 -0.96
C LEU A 26 12.11 12.12 -1.12
N GLN A 27 12.70 12.66 -2.20
CA GLN A 27 14.16 12.67 -2.37
C GLN A 27 14.87 13.48 -1.28
N LEU A 28 14.34 14.66 -0.95
CA LEU A 28 14.89 15.48 0.12
C LEU A 28 14.81 14.80 1.48
N ILE A 29 13.66 14.18 1.80
CA ILE A 29 13.43 13.50 3.10
C ILE A 29 14.34 12.27 3.32
N ARG A 30 14.97 11.74 2.27
CA ARG A 30 15.96 10.65 2.41
C ARG A 30 17.23 11.06 3.13
N ASP A 31 17.58 12.35 3.11
CA ASP A 31 18.70 12.87 3.86
C ASP A 31 18.28 13.10 5.32
N PRO A 32 18.92 12.42 6.30
CA PRO A 32 18.61 12.60 7.72
C PRO A 32 18.82 14.04 8.21
N GLU A 33 19.72 14.78 7.55
CA GLU A 33 20.04 16.18 7.87
C GLU A 33 19.21 17.19 7.03
N VAL A 34 18.14 16.71 6.36
CA VAL A 34 17.32 17.57 5.49
C VAL A 34 16.76 18.78 6.23
N ASN A 35 16.86 19.92 5.57
CA ASN A 35 16.14 21.12 6.00
C ASN A 35 14.66 20.99 5.65
N MET A 36 13.82 20.76 6.66
CA MET A 36 12.36 20.63 6.48
C MET A 36 11.71 21.87 5.86
N GLY A 37 12.36 23.04 5.92
CA GLY A 37 11.94 24.23 5.21
C GLY A 37 12.03 24.09 3.69
N GLU A 38 13.03 23.36 3.17
CA GLU A 38 13.13 23.06 1.73
C GLU A 38 12.03 22.09 1.28
N VAL A 39 11.73 21.07 2.11
CA VAL A 39 10.61 20.17 1.87
C VAL A 39 9.30 20.96 1.82
N ALA A 40 9.09 21.87 2.76
CA ALA A 40 7.90 22.72 2.80
C ALA A 40 7.79 23.62 1.55
N ALA A 41 8.90 24.18 1.07
CA ALA A 41 8.92 25.00 -0.14
C ALA A 41 8.53 24.20 -1.39
N VAL A 42 9.01 22.96 -1.50
CA VAL A 42 8.64 22.05 -2.61
C VAL A 42 7.16 21.69 -2.55
N LEU A 43 6.61 21.42 -1.37
CA LEU A 43 5.20 21.06 -1.21
C LEU A 43 4.26 22.25 -1.41
N ALA A 44 4.70 23.47 -1.08
CA ALA A 44 3.90 24.68 -1.18
C ALA A 44 3.53 25.05 -2.64
N VAL A 45 4.25 24.54 -3.64
CA VAL A 45 3.91 24.78 -5.06
C VAL A 45 2.80 23.88 -5.58
N ASP A 46 2.46 22.82 -4.85
CA ASP A 46 1.39 21.90 -5.20
C ASP A 46 0.19 22.11 -4.27
N GLN A 47 -0.94 22.55 -4.85
CA GLN A 47 -2.15 22.90 -4.09
C GLN A 47 -2.75 21.69 -3.36
N VAL A 48 -2.71 20.51 -3.98
CA VAL A 48 -3.27 19.29 -3.41
C VAL A 48 -2.43 18.84 -2.22
N LEU A 49 -1.10 18.75 -2.39
CA LEU A 49 -0.18 18.36 -1.33
C LEU A 49 -0.18 19.37 -0.18
N SER A 50 -0.21 20.66 -0.48
CA SER A 50 -0.37 21.74 0.52
C SER A 50 -1.62 21.54 1.38
N SER A 51 -2.75 21.29 0.74
CA SER A 51 -4.03 21.06 1.44
C SER A 51 -3.98 19.81 2.32
N LEU A 52 -3.34 18.74 1.84
CA LEU A 52 -3.20 17.48 2.58
C LEU A 52 -2.34 17.65 3.83
N VAL A 53 -1.18 18.28 3.68
CA VAL A 53 -0.25 18.54 4.80
C VAL A 53 -0.90 19.42 5.87
N LEU A 54 -1.60 20.49 5.46
CA LEU A 54 -2.33 21.37 6.39
C LEU A 54 -3.46 20.64 7.13
N ARG A 55 -4.22 19.78 6.43
CA ARG A 55 -5.28 18.99 7.06
C ARG A 55 -4.73 18.01 8.08
N LEU A 56 -3.68 17.28 7.73
CA LEU A 56 -3.07 16.31 8.63
C LEU A 56 -2.57 17.01 9.91
N ALA A 57 -1.85 18.13 9.77
CA ALA A 57 -1.35 18.89 10.90
C ALA A 57 -2.47 19.43 11.81
N ASN A 58 -3.63 19.78 11.24
CA ASN A 58 -4.79 20.27 11.97
C ASN A 58 -5.76 19.16 12.45
N SER A 59 -5.42 17.90 12.23
CA SER A 59 -6.25 16.79 12.70
C SER A 59 -6.22 16.67 14.22
N ALA A 60 -7.29 16.08 14.79
CA ALA A 60 -7.38 15.82 16.22
C ALA A 60 -6.23 14.92 16.74
N PHE A 61 -5.64 14.13 15.85
CA PHE A 61 -4.51 13.25 16.18
C PHE A 61 -3.29 14.03 16.70
N TYR A 62 -2.99 15.21 16.12
CA TYR A 62 -1.86 16.04 16.57
C TYR A 62 -2.21 16.95 17.73
N GLY A 63 -3.49 17.13 18.08
CA GLY A 63 -3.95 17.79 19.30
C GLY A 63 -3.39 19.20 19.53
N LEU A 64 -3.07 19.95 18.47
CA LEU A 64 -2.42 21.25 18.59
C LEU A 64 -3.34 22.28 19.23
N PRO A 65 -2.83 23.13 20.11
CA PRO A 65 -3.61 24.16 20.81
C PRO A 65 -4.06 25.31 19.89
N GLY A 66 -3.60 25.34 18.64
CA GLY A 66 -3.92 26.37 17.65
C GLY A 66 -3.96 25.82 16.24
N ARG A 67 -4.54 26.59 15.31
CA ARG A 67 -4.66 26.21 13.91
C ARG A 67 -3.37 26.47 13.13
N VAL A 68 -2.87 25.45 12.45
CA VAL A 68 -1.75 25.54 11.51
C VAL A 68 -2.27 26.10 10.18
N VAL A 69 -1.72 27.20 9.70
CA VAL A 69 -2.21 27.91 8.50
C VAL A 69 -1.20 27.95 7.35
N THR A 70 0.05 27.55 7.59
CA THR A 70 1.08 27.51 6.54
C THR A 70 1.65 26.10 6.37
N VAL A 71 2.05 25.77 5.12
CA VAL A 71 2.70 24.48 4.80
C VAL A 71 4.00 24.34 5.60
N HIS A 72 4.75 25.43 5.77
CA HIS A 72 5.98 25.40 6.57
C HIS A 72 5.71 24.98 8.03
N GLN A 73 4.74 25.60 8.69
CA GLN A 73 4.36 25.21 10.05
C GLN A 73 3.88 23.75 10.10
N ALA A 74 3.05 23.33 9.13
CA ALA A 74 2.54 21.97 9.07
C ALA A 74 3.67 20.94 8.96
N VAL A 75 4.62 21.15 8.06
CA VAL A 75 5.77 20.26 7.85
C VAL A 75 6.67 20.20 9.09
N MET A 76 6.88 21.34 9.78
CA MET A 76 7.65 21.38 11.03
C MET A 76 6.98 20.62 12.18
N VAL A 77 5.65 20.68 12.27
CA VAL A 77 4.88 19.95 13.30
C VAL A 77 4.82 18.47 13.01
N LEU A 78 4.60 18.10 11.75
CA LEU A 78 4.47 16.70 11.31
C LEU A 78 5.79 15.94 11.37
N GLY A 79 6.90 16.63 11.06
CA GLY A 79 8.20 16.01 10.89
C GLY A 79 8.35 15.22 9.59
N SER A 80 9.56 14.74 9.33
CA SER A 80 9.92 14.08 8.06
C SER A 80 9.12 12.79 7.81
N ASN A 81 8.94 11.96 8.85
CA ASN A 81 8.26 10.67 8.72
C ASN A 81 6.78 10.84 8.34
N ALA A 82 6.03 11.66 9.09
CA ALA A 82 4.61 11.87 8.80
C ALA A 82 4.39 12.56 7.44
N VAL A 83 5.28 13.45 7.03
CA VAL A 83 5.23 14.08 5.69
C VAL A 83 5.49 13.03 4.62
N ARG A 84 6.49 12.18 4.78
CA ARG A 84 6.80 11.06 3.88
C ARG A 84 5.61 10.12 3.72
N ASP A 85 5.03 9.68 4.85
CA ASP A 85 3.86 8.80 4.89
C ASP A 85 2.69 9.42 4.12
N LEU A 86 2.40 10.68 4.38
CA LEU A 86 1.34 11.43 3.70
C LEU A 86 1.58 11.50 2.19
N LEU A 87 2.80 11.78 1.76
CA LEU A 87 3.13 11.90 0.34
C LEU A 87 2.96 10.59 -0.40
N LEU A 88 3.48 9.50 0.16
CA LEU A 88 3.32 8.17 -0.43
C LEU A 88 1.87 7.74 -0.44
N ALA A 89 1.19 7.83 0.69
CA ALA A 89 -0.23 7.47 0.80
C ALA A 89 -1.10 8.30 -0.16
N SER A 90 -0.89 9.62 -0.25
CA SER A 90 -1.67 10.49 -1.13
C SER A 90 -1.44 10.21 -2.62
N THR A 91 -0.20 9.88 -2.97
CA THR A 91 0.16 9.53 -4.34
C THR A 91 -0.56 8.24 -4.78
N VAL A 92 -0.55 7.25 -3.91
CA VAL A 92 -1.10 5.92 -4.23
C VAL A 92 -2.61 5.88 -4.06
N ALA A 93 -3.16 6.63 -3.10
CA ALA A 93 -4.60 6.65 -2.79
C ALA A 93 -5.48 6.94 -4.02
N GLY A 94 -5.07 7.89 -4.85
CA GLY A 94 -5.81 8.25 -6.08
C GLY A 94 -5.91 7.10 -7.08
N TYR A 95 -4.98 6.14 -7.06
CA TYR A 95 -4.97 4.95 -7.92
C TYR A 95 -5.69 3.79 -7.27
N LEU A 96 -5.38 3.49 -6.01
CA LEU A 96 -5.98 2.39 -5.27
C LEU A 96 -7.46 2.61 -4.95
N SER A 97 -7.94 3.86 -4.97
CA SER A 97 -9.36 4.17 -4.75
C SER A 97 -10.26 3.89 -5.96
N ARG A 98 -9.70 3.58 -7.13
CA ARG A 98 -10.48 3.27 -8.33
C ARG A 98 -11.15 1.90 -8.20
N PRO A 99 -12.35 1.73 -8.81
CA PRO A 99 -12.93 0.40 -8.91
C PRO A 99 -12.07 -0.49 -9.81
N LEU A 100 -11.95 -1.76 -9.44
CA LEU A 100 -11.23 -2.80 -10.17
C LEU A 100 -12.21 -3.93 -10.53
N PRO A 101 -13.08 -3.76 -11.57
CA PRO A 101 -14.08 -4.74 -11.93
C PRO A 101 -13.52 -6.12 -12.26
N GLY A 102 -12.31 -6.20 -12.85
CA GLY A 102 -11.63 -7.47 -13.12
C GLY A 102 -11.32 -8.28 -11.86
N TYR A 103 -11.17 -7.63 -10.73
CA TYR A 103 -11.03 -8.25 -9.40
C TYR A 103 -12.34 -8.25 -8.61
N ALA A 104 -13.46 -7.77 -9.18
CA ALA A 104 -14.72 -7.51 -8.49
C ALA A 104 -14.56 -6.61 -7.24
N LEU A 105 -13.60 -5.70 -7.27
CA LEU A 105 -13.37 -4.75 -6.19
C LEU A 105 -14.09 -3.42 -6.47
N PRO A 106 -15.02 -2.99 -5.61
CA PRO A 106 -15.64 -1.68 -5.72
C PRO A 106 -14.63 -0.55 -5.44
N GLY A 107 -14.97 0.68 -5.84
CA GLY A 107 -14.12 1.84 -5.58
C GLY A 107 -13.77 1.98 -4.09
N GLY A 108 -12.51 2.23 -3.80
CA GLY A 108 -11.96 2.35 -2.45
C GLY A 108 -11.63 1.02 -1.75
N ALA A 109 -12.05 -0.13 -2.29
CA ALA A 109 -11.81 -1.43 -1.65
C ALA A 109 -10.30 -1.75 -1.57
N LEU A 110 -9.58 -1.62 -2.68
CA LEU A 110 -8.13 -1.85 -2.70
C LEU A 110 -7.38 -0.83 -1.82
N TRP A 111 -7.84 0.41 -1.76
CA TRP A 111 -7.26 1.42 -0.88
C TRP A 111 -7.39 1.03 0.60
N ARG A 112 -8.60 0.63 1.03
CA ARG A 112 -8.83 0.18 2.42
C ARG A 112 -7.97 -1.02 2.78
N HIS A 113 -7.89 -1.98 1.85
CA HIS A 113 -7.04 -3.16 2.00
C HIS A 113 -5.57 -2.77 2.17
N ALA A 114 -5.01 -2.02 1.24
CA ALA A 114 -3.61 -1.58 1.28
C ALA A 114 -3.27 -0.79 2.56
N LEU A 115 -4.19 0.08 3.00
CA LEU A 115 -4.02 0.82 4.24
C LEU A 115 -4.02 -0.10 5.46
N GLY A 116 -4.93 -1.07 5.49
CA GLY A 116 -4.99 -2.07 6.56
C GLY A 116 -3.74 -2.93 6.62
N VAL A 117 -3.24 -3.41 5.47
CA VAL A 117 -1.98 -4.17 5.39
C VAL A 117 -0.81 -3.33 5.89
N ALA A 118 -0.72 -2.06 5.46
CA ALA A 118 0.34 -1.16 5.91
C ALA A 118 0.36 -0.96 7.43
N MET A 119 -0.81 -0.69 8.01
CA MET A 119 -0.98 -0.48 9.45
C MET A 119 -0.70 -1.76 10.24
N GLY A 120 -1.20 -2.90 9.74
CA GLY A 120 -0.98 -4.20 10.37
C GLY A 120 0.49 -4.61 10.37
N ALA A 121 1.17 -4.47 9.25
CA ALA A 121 2.59 -4.78 9.14
C ALA A 121 3.45 -3.88 10.06
N ARG A 122 3.13 -2.57 10.13
CA ARG A 122 3.77 -1.62 11.06
C ARG A 122 3.53 -2.04 12.51
N TRP A 123 2.30 -2.39 12.88
CA TRP A 123 1.97 -2.83 14.23
C TRP A 123 2.77 -4.07 14.65
N ILE A 124 2.97 -5.04 13.75
CA ILE A 124 3.81 -6.21 14.01
C ILE A 124 5.25 -5.79 14.34
N PHE A 125 5.82 -4.90 13.55
CA PHE A 125 7.19 -4.40 13.78
C PHE A 125 7.33 -3.62 15.08
N GLU A 126 6.38 -2.75 15.39
CA GLU A 126 6.34 -1.99 16.65
C GLU A 126 6.24 -2.91 17.86
N LYS A 127 5.34 -3.90 17.81
CA LYS A 127 5.15 -4.88 18.87
C LYS A 127 6.43 -5.70 19.12
N ARG A 128 7.17 -6.01 18.08
CA ARG A 128 8.48 -6.70 18.14
C ARG A 128 9.64 -5.76 18.43
N ARG A 129 9.41 -4.44 18.49
CA ARG A 129 10.44 -3.41 18.65
C ARG A 129 11.55 -3.51 17.60
N TRP A 130 11.18 -3.89 16.37
CA TRP A 130 12.10 -3.95 15.25
C TRP A 130 12.25 -2.58 14.59
N LYS A 131 13.44 -2.35 14.00
CA LYS A 131 13.68 -1.19 13.15
C LYS A 131 13.00 -1.39 11.78
N GLY A 132 12.71 -0.29 11.09
CA GLY A 132 12.11 -0.35 9.76
C GLY A 132 10.57 -0.32 9.79
N THR A 133 9.98 0.28 10.83
CA THR A 133 8.52 0.43 10.97
C THR A 133 7.89 1.25 9.86
N ASP A 134 8.63 2.23 9.33
CA ASP A 134 8.16 3.03 8.21
C ASP A 134 8.28 2.26 6.89
N GLU A 135 9.41 1.58 6.67
CA GLU A 135 9.65 0.78 5.48
C GLU A 135 8.62 -0.35 5.36
N VAL A 136 8.31 -1.06 6.44
CA VAL A 136 7.29 -2.13 6.43
C VAL A 136 5.88 -1.57 6.17
N TYR A 137 5.58 -0.36 6.65
CA TYR A 137 4.33 0.33 6.31
C TYR A 137 4.21 0.57 4.81
N TYR A 138 5.26 1.08 4.16
CA TYR A 138 5.24 1.28 2.71
C TYR A 138 5.19 -0.02 1.93
N ALA A 139 5.87 -1.05 2.41
CA ALA A 139 5.80 -2.37 1.82
C ALA A 139 4.36 -2.89 1.81
N GLY A 140 3.64 -2.77 2.93
CA GLY A 140 2.23 -3.14 3.03
C GLY A 140 1.30 -2.27 2.18
N LEU A 141 1.57 -0.95 2.11
CA LEU A 141 0.76 -0.03 1.31
C LEU A 141 0.85 -0.31 -0.20
N LEU A 142 1.97 -0.86 -0.65
CA LEU A 142 2.30 -1.06 -2.06
C LEU A 142 2.24 -2.52 -2.51
N CYS A 143 2.04 -3.49 -1.61
CA CYS A 143 2.11 -4.92 -1.94
C CYS A 143 1.23 -5.29 -3.15
N ASP A 144 0.06 -4.70 -3.22
CA ASP A 144 -0.96 -4.94 -4.25
C ASP A 144 -0.96 -3.96 -5.43
N ILE A 145 0.06 -3.10 -5.55
CA ILE A 145 0.11 -2.08 -6.61
C ILE A 145 0.01 -2.67 -8.02
N GLY A 146 0.46 -3.91 -8.19
CA GLY A 146 0.40 -4.64 -9.44
C GLY A 146 -1.02 -5.01 -9.88
N LYS A 147 -2.01 -5.00 -9.00
CA LYS A 147 -3.43 -5.21 -9.36
C LYS A 147 -3.95 -4.12 -10.29
N LEU A 148 -3.41 -2.89 -10.21
CA LEU A 148 -3.85 -1.78 -11.04
C LEU A 148 -3.63 -2.02 -12.56
N PRO A 149 -2.44 -2.38 -13.04
CA PRO A 149 -2.27 -2.74 -14.44
C PRO A 149 -2.96 -4.05 -14.82
N PHE A 150 -2.99 -5.05 -13.91
CA PHE A 150 -3.67 -6.32 -14.17
C PHE A 150 -5.17 -6.13 -14.43
N GLU A 151 -5.83 -5.19 -13.79
CA GLU A 151 -7.23 -4.85 -14.01
C GLU A 151 -7.57 -4.68 -15.51
N LYS A 152 -6.70 -3.99 -16.25
CA LYS A 152 -6.92 -3.78 -17.70
C LYS A 152 -6.77 -5.06 -18.50
N LEU A 153 -5.88 -5.93 -18.08
CA LEU A 153 -5.64 -7.22 -18.73
C LEU A 153 -6.80 -8.17 -18.47
N LEU A 154 -7.29 -8.21 -17.24
CA LEU A 154 -8.42 -9.04 -16.82
C LEU A 154 -9.71 -8.69 -17.54
N ARG A 155 -9.97 -7.40 -17.82
CA ARG A 155 -11.14 -6.98 -18.63
C ARG A 155 -11.14 -7.56 -20.04
N GLY A 156 -9.97 -7.87 -20.59
CA GLY A 156 -9.81 -8.46 -21.92
C GLY A 156 -9.96 -9.98 -21.96
N VAL A 157 -10.01 -10.63 -20.80
CA VAL A 157 -10.12 -12.09 -20.68
C VAL A 157 -11.59 -12.45 -20.41
N GLN A 158 -12.18 -13.24 -21.30
CA GLN A 158 -13.46 -13.90 -21.01
C GLN A 158 -13.16 -15.08 -20.09
N VAL A 159 -13.24 -14.84 -18.78
CA VAL A 159 -13.15 -15.91 -17.78
C VAL A 159 -14.54 -16.51 -17.64
N GLU A 160 -14.66 -17.81 -17.87
CA GLU A 160 -15.94 -18.50 -17.63
C GLU A 160 -16.29 -18.42 -16.15
N ALA A 161 -17.56 -18.20 -15.83
CA ALA A 161 -18.02 -18.01 -14.45
C ALA A 161 -17.62 -19.12 -13.48
N GLY A 162 -17.23 -20.30 -13.99
CA GLY A 162 -16.73 -21.43 -13.22
C GLY A 162 -15.23 -21.39 -12.89
N GLU A 163 -14.41 -20.70 -13.65
CA GLU A 163 -12.95 -20.66 -13.43
C GLU A 163 -12.59 -19.89 -12.17
N TRP A 164 -13.35 -18.86 -11.82
CA TRP A 164 -13.21 -18.11 -10.55
C TRP A 164 -13.50 -18.97 -9.31
N LEU A 165 -14.19 -20.11 -9.50
CA LEU A 165 -14.60 -20.97 -8.38
C LEU A 165 -13.52 -21.95 -7.93
N HIS A 166 -12.43 -22.14 -8.68
CA HIS A 166 -11.51 -23.26 -8.48
C HIS A 166 -10.05 -22.89 -8.17
N GLY A 167 -9.67 -21.60 -8.12
CA GLY A 167 -8.29 -21.18 -7.87
C GLY A 167 -8.16 -19.84 -7.13
N SER A 168 -6.95 -19.50 -6.72
CA SER A 168 -6.60 -18.15 -6.25
C SER A 168 -6.42 -17.21 -7.44
N PHE A 169 -6.50 -15.87 -7.21
CA PHE A 169 -6.16 -14.90 -8.25
C PHE A 169 -4.74 -15.09 -8.78
N LEU A 170 -3.80 -15.42 -7.92
CA LEU A 170 -2.41 -15.69 -8.32
C LEU A 170 -2.31 -16.82 -9.35
N GLU A 171 -3.01 -17.93 -9.10
CA GLU A 171 -3.01 -19.07 -10.03
C GLU A 171 -3.62 -18.69 -11.37
N MET A 172 -4.73 -17.95 -11.34
CA MET A 172 -5.40 -17.48 -12.55
C MET A 172 -4.53 -16.47 -13.33
N GLU A 173 -3.93 -15.52 -12.65
CA GLU A 173 -3.02 -14.56 -13.27
C GLU A 173 -1.83 -15.27 -13.92
N ARG A 174 -1.20 -16.22 -13.22
CA ARG A 174 -0.09 -17.03 -13.75
C ARG A 174 -0.52 -17.91 -14.92
N GLN A 175 -1.71 -18.47 -14.88
CA GLN A 175 -2.23 -19.33 -15.93
C GLN A 175 -2.50 -18.54 -17.23
N HIS A 176 -3.13 -17.37 -17.13
CA HIS A 176 -3.51 -16.57 -18.30
C HIS A 176 -2.37 -15.69 -18.82
N PHE A 177 -1.53 -15.17 -17.92
CA PHE A 177 -0.52 -14.16 -18.29
C PHE A 177 0.92 -14.63 -18.05
N GLY A 178 1.14 -15.73 -17.35
CA GLY A 178 2.47 -16.26 -17.04
C GLY A 178 3.19 -15.57 -15.87
N ILE A 179 2.58 -14.52 -15.29
CA ILE A 179 3.03 -13.81 -14.09
C ILE A 179 1.81 -13.43 -13.26
N ASP A 180 2.04 -13.03 -12.02
CA ASP A 180 1.02 -12.51 -11.12
C ASP A 180 1.21 -11.01 -10.82
N HIS A 181 0.22 -10.44 -10.08
CA HIS A 181 0.27 -9.03 -9.69
C HIS A 181 1.45 -8.70 -8.77
N ALA A 182 1.93 -9.64 -7.95
CA ALA A 182 3.06 -9.42 -7.07
C ALA A 182 4.35 -9.17 -7.88
N LEU A 183 4.62 -10.01 -8.88
CA LEU A 183 5.76 -9.83 -9.79
C LEU A 183 5.63 -8.56 -10.63
N LEU A 184 4.42 -8.26 -11.12
CA LEU A 184 4.18 -7.04 -11.88
C LEU A 184 4.33 -5.79 -10.99
N GLY A 185 3.86 -5.85 -9.75
CA GLY A 185 4.04 -4.79 -8.75
C GLY A 185 5.51 -4.54 -8.43
N ALA A 186 6.30 -5.59 -8.29
CA ALA A 186 7.75 -5.48 -8.08
C ALA A 186 8.45 -4.79 -9.26
N GLU A 187 8.04 -5.06 -10.51
CA GLU A 187 8.56 -4.36 -11.68
C GLU A 187 8.20 -2.88 -11.69
N ILE A 188 7.00 -2.52 -11.25
CA ILE A 188 6.61 -1.14 -11.02
C ILE A 188 7.51 -0.49 -9.97
N GLY A 189 7.76 -1.18 -8.86
CA GLY A 189 8.67 -0.73 -7.80
C GLY A 189 10.08 -0.42 -8.34
N ARG A 190 10.63 -1.28 -9.20
CA ARG A 190 11.92 -1.04 -9.85
C ARG A 190 11.92 0.22 -10.71
N ARG A 191 10.86 0.44 -11.48
CA ARG A 191 10.71 1.65 -12.32
C ARG A 191 10.54 2.92 -11.50
N TRP A 192 9.95 2.81 -10.34
CA TRP A 192 9.84 3.91 -9.39
C TRP A 192 11.09 4.10 -8.53
N HIS A 193 12.12 3.29 -8.75
CA HIS A 193 13.35 3.28 -7.97
C HIS A 193 13.10 3.12 -6.46
N LEU A 194 12.13 2.26 -6.11
CA LEU A 194 11.89 1.93 -4.71
C LEU A 194 13.09 1.16 -4.12
N PRO A 195 13.30 1.24 -2.80
CA PRO A 195 14.28 0.41 -2.11
C PRO A 195 14.05 -1.10 -2.31
N ASP A 196 15.13 -1.89 -2.30
CA ASP A 196 15.08 -3.33 -2.57
C ASP A 196 14.20 -4.09 -1.57
N GLU A 197 14.16 -3.65 -0.32
CA GLU A 197 13.30 -4.23 0.71
C GLU A 197 11.80 -4.10 0.36
N LEU A 198 11.38 -2.98 -0.20
CA LEU A 198 10.00 -2.79 -0.65
C LEU A 198 9.69 -3.64 -1.88
N ILE A 199 10.62 -3.67 -2.85
CA ILE A 199 10.49 -4.47 -4.06
C ILE A 199 10.38 -5.96 -3.70
N THR A 200 11.21 -6.43 -2.76
CA THR A 200 11.18 -7.82 -2.27
C THR A 200 9.85 -8.13 -1.58
N ALA A 201 9.37 -7.23 -0.73
CA ALA A 201 8.09 -7.42 -0.05
C ALA A 201 6.93 -7.46 -1.05
N ILE A 202 6.89 -6.57 -2.03
CA ILE A 202 5.87 -6.58 -3.09
C ILE A 202 5.92 -7.89 -3.88
N ALA A 203 7.12 -8.37 -4.25
CA ALA A 203 7.29 -9.58 -5.06
C ALA A 203 6.85 -10.86 -4.35
N HIS A 204 7.04 -10.94 -3.04
CA HIS A 204 6.95 -12.20 -2.28
C HIS A 204 5.89 -12.20 -1.17
N HIS A 205 5.02 -11.18 -1.07
CA HIS A 205 4.03 -11.10 0.02
C HIS A 205 3.05 -12.28 0.07
N HIS A 206 2.83 -12.97 -1.03
CA HIS A 206 2.03 -14.21 -1.05
C HIS A 206 2.83 -15.48 -0.81
N GLN A 207 4.14 -15.45 -0.98
CA GLN A 207 5.05 -16.60 -0.83
C GLN A 207 6.28 -16.18 -0.01
N PRO A 208 6.11 -15.86 1.29
CA PRO A 208 7.18 -15.30 2.13
C PRO A 208 8.39 -16.20 2.26
N ALA A 209 8.22 -17.52 2.20
CA ALA A 209 9.31 -18.49 2.23
C ALA A 209 10.25 -18.38 1.02
N GLU A 210 9.78 -17.86 -0.12
CA GLU A 210 10.60 -17.68 -1.33
C GLU A 210 11.39 -16.36 -1.34
N ALA A 211 11.22 -15.50 -0.33
CA ALA A 211 11.92 -14.23 -0.27
C ALA A 211 13.43 -14.43 -0.05
N PRO A 212 14.29 -13.94 -0.96
CA PRO A 212 15.75 -14.14 -0.87
C PRO A 212 16.37 -13.33 0.27
N GLN A 213 15.71 -12.24 0.68
CA GLN A 213 16.15 -11.31 1.73
C GLN A 213 14.94 -10.61 2.35
N HIS A 214 15.14 -9.81 3.41
CA HIS A 214 14.08 -9.05 4.10
C HIS A 214 12.90 -9.90 4.58
N GLN A 215 13.12 -11.16 4.88
CA GLN A 215 12.09 -12.16 5.20
C GLN A 215 11.12 -11.71 6.29
N LYS A 216 11.59 -11.01 7.35
CA LYS A 216 10.71 -10.49 8.42
C LYS A 216 9.72 -9.44 7.88
N MET A 217 10.16 -8.59 6.96
CA MET A 217 9.30 -7.58 6.34
C MET A 217 8.25 -8.25 5.47
N VAL A 218 8.67 -9.19 4.63
CA VAL A 218 7.77 -9.97 3.76
C VAL A 218 6.74 -10.73 4.58
N ALA A 219 7.19 -11.42 5.64
CA ALA A 219 6.31 -12.16 6.55
C ALA A 219 5.30 -11.25 7.26
N ALA A 220 5.72 -10.06 7.70
CA ALA A 220 4.83 -9.11 8.35
C ALA A 220 3.75 -8.57 7.39
N VAL A 221 4.13 -8.28 6.13
CA VAL A 221 3.18 -7.89 5.09
C VAL A 221 2.22 -9.04 4.80
N HIS A 222 2.72 -10.28 4.66
CA HIS A 222 1.91 -11.47 4.44
C HIS A 222 0.85 -11.69 5.54
N VAL A 223 1.27 -11.63 6.81
CA VAL A 223 0.36 -11.83 7.94
C VAL A 223 -0.68 -10.72 8.04
N ALA A 224 -0.28 -9.47 7.78
CA ALA A 224 -1.20 -8.34 7.75
C ALA A 224 -2.21 -8.43 6.58
N ASP A 225 -1.76 -8.87 5.41
CA ASP A 225 -2.60 -9.13 4.24
C ASP A 225 -3.63 -10.23 4.54
N ALA A 226 -3.19 -11.36 5.10
CA ALA A 226 -4.08 -12.42 5.56
C ALA A 226 -5.14 -11.92 6.56
N ALA A 227 -4.75 -11.07 7.50
CA ALA A 227 -5.68 -10.47 8.45
C ALA A 227 -6.77 -9.63 7.75
N MET A 228 -6.40 -8.83 6.75
CA MET A 228 -7.36 -8.04 5.96
C MET A 228 -8.32 -8.94 5.18
N MET A 229 -7.81 -10.02 4.58
CA MET A 229 -8.64 -11.00 3.90
C MET A 229 -9.62 -11.70 4.85
N MET A 230 -9.17 -12.08 6.06
CA MET A 230 -10.05 -12.65 7.10
C MET A 230 -11.16 -11.70 7.53
N MET A 231 -10.90 -10.39 7.54
CA MET A 231 -11.90 -9.35 7.85
C MET A 231 -12.85 -9.06 6.68
N GLY A 232 -12.63 -9.63 5.51
CA GLY A 232 -13.39 -9.32 4.29
C GLY A 232 -13.05 -7.94 3.71
N VAL A 233 -11.93 -7.34 4.07
CA VAL A 233 -11.48 -6.03 3.57
C VAL A 233 -10.72 -6.21 2.28
N GLY A 234 -11.25 -5.67 1.18
CA GLY A 234 -10.63 -5.77 -0.15
C GLY A 234 -10.70 -7.16 -0.76
N VAL A 235 -11.61 -8.00 -0.27
CA VAL A 235 -11.87 -9.33 -0.82
C VAL A 235 -12.63 -9.20 -2.13
N GLY A 236 -12.06 -9.77 -3.19
CA GLY A 236 -12.67 -9.84 -4.51
C GLY A 236 -13.36 -11.19 -4.76
N VAL A 237 -13.30 -11.65 -6.01
CA VAL A 237 -13.91 -12.95 -6.42
C VAL A 237 -13.21 -14.15 -5.79
N ASP A 238 -11.94 -14.03 -5.40
CA ASP A 238 -11.14 -15.07 -4.74
C ASP A 238 -11.64 -15.43 -3.34
N GLY A 239 -12.47 -14.57 -2.74
CA GLY A 239 -13.06 -14.82 -1.44
C GLY A 239 -12.01 -15.03 -0.34
N LEU A 240 -12.33 -15.93 0.62
CA LEU A 240 -11.47 -16.25 1.76
C LEU A 240 -10.45 -17.38 1.46
N ARG A 241 -9.94 -17.47 0.24
CA ARG A 241 -9.01 -18.55 -0.17
C ARG A 241 -7.53 -18.22 0.07
N TYR A 242 -7.28 -17.22 0.87
CA TYR A 242 -5.92 -16.85 1.24
C TYR A 242 -5.34 -17.87 2.23
N VAL A 243 -4.15 -18.37 1.92
CA VAL A 243 -3.45 -19.34 2.78
C VAL A 243 -2.45 -18.57 3.64
N LEU A 244 -2.69 -18.56 4.95
CA LEU A 244 -1.74 -17.99 5.92
C LEU A 244 -0.56 -18.97 6.07
N ASP A 245 0.63 -18.48 5.77
CA ASP A 245 1.87 -19.24 5.84
C ASP A 245 2.32 -19.41 7.30
N ARG A 246 2.50 -20.68 7.74
CA ARG A 246 2.91 -21.01 9.10
C ARG A 246 4.36 -20.60 9.37
N ASP A 247 5.24 -20.74 8.40
CA ASP A 247 6.65 -20.38 8.54
C ASP A 247 6.78 -18.86 8.73
N ALA A 248 5.89 -18.07 8.10
CA ALA A 248 5.81 -16.64 8.32
C ALA A 248 5.41 -16.30 9.77
N LEU A 249 4.44 -17.01 10.35
CA LEU A 249 4.05 -16.84 11.76
C LEU A 249 5.19 -17.19 12.70
N GLU A 250 5.86 -18.32 12.45
CA GLU A 250 7.02 -18.77 13.24
C GLU A 250 8.17 -17.76 13.16
N LEU A 251 8.50 -17.26 11.98
CA LEU A 251 9.56 -16.26 11.76
C LEU A 251 9.28 -14.96 12.52
N LEU A 252 8.01 -14.57 12.60
CA LEU A 252 7.57 -13.39 13.33
C LEU A 252 7.41 -13.67 14.84
N ASN A 253 7.48 -14.93 15.28
CA ASN A 253 7.05 -15.36 16.61
C ASN A 253 5.64 -14.84 16.93
N PHE A 254 4.72 -15.02 15.98
CA PHE A 254 3.36 -14.47 16.02
C PHE A 254 2.36 -15.50 16.53
N GLU A 255 1.69 -15.18 17.62
CA GLU A 255 0.74 -16.07 18.30
C GLU A 255 -0.68 -15.85 17.78
N GLU A 256 -1.54 -16.86 17.90
CA GLU A 256 -2.94 -16.78 17.47
C GLU A 256 -3.71 -15.63 18.17
N SER A 257 -3.44 -15.43 19.46
CA SER A 257 -4.02 -14.32 20.24
C SER A 257 -3.66 -12.92 19.69
N GLU A 258 -2.53 -12.81 19.01
CA GLU A 258 -2.08 -11.55 18.40
C GLU A 258 -2.83 -11.23 17.11
N MET A 259 -3.43 -12.23 16.44
CA MET A 259 -4.25 -12.00 15.26
C MET A 259 -5.52 -11.20 15.61
N GLU A 260 -6.18 -11.53 16.72
CA GLU A 260 -7.33 -10.78 17.20
C GLU A 260 -6.96 -9.34 17.59
N GLU A 261 -5.82 -9.17 18.24
CA GLU A 261 -5.30 -7.86 18.61
C GLU A 261 -4.96 -7.01 17.37
N LEU A 262 -4.28 -7.60 16.38
CA LEU A 262 -3.96 -6.98 15.10
C LEU A 262 -5.23 -6.49 14.40
N ILE A 263 -6.21 -7.38 14.24
CA ILE A 263 -7.51 -7.08 13.59
C ILE A 263 -8.19 -5.90 14.28
N ARG A 264 -8.28 -5.92 15.62
CA ARG A 264 -8.89 -4.82 16.40
C ARG A 264 -8.17 -3.50 16.16
N GLN A 265 -6.84 -3.49 16.27
CA GLN A 265 -6.04 -2.27 16.10
C GLN A 265 -6.18 -1.68 14.71
N VAL A 266 -6.15 -2.53 13.69
CA VAL A 266 -6.26 -2.08 12.28
C VAL A 266 -7.68 -1.58 11.99
N THR A 267 -8.73 -2.21 12.52
CA THR A 267 -10.12 -1.76 12.34
C THR A 267 -10.31 -0.34 12.82
N ASP A 268 -9.84 -0.02 14.03
CA ASP A 268 -9.95 1.32 14.61
C ASP A 268 -9.21 2.36 13.75
N GLN A 269 -8.04 2.00 13.26
CA GLN A 269 -7.22 2.90 12.44
C GLN A 269 -7.80 3.12 11.03
N ILE A 270 -8.32 2.08 10.38
CA ILE A 270 -9.00 2.20 9.08
C ILE A 270 -10.22 3.12 9.22
N TYR A 271 -11.03 2.93 10.25
CA TYR A 271 -12.20 3.77 10.51
C TYR A 271 -11.81 5.25 10.66
N LEU A 272 -10.78 5.55 11.43
CA LEU A 272 -10.26 6.92 11.57
C LEU A 272 -9.75 7.49 10.25
N ALA A 273 -9.03 6.68 9.47
CA ALA A 273 -8.53 7.11 8.16
C ALA A 273 -9.67 7.36 7.16
N GLU A 274 -10.74 6.57 7.19
CA GLU A 274 -11.94 6.78 6.36
C GLU A 274 -12.70 8.05 6.74
N LEU A 275 -12.88 8.33 8.02
CA LEU A 275 -13.44 9.60 8.47
C LEU A 275 -12.62 10.78 7.94
N PHE A 276 -11.30 10.67 7.95
CA PHE A 276 -10.39 11.69 7.43
C PHE A 276 -10.47 11.86 5.90
N LEU A 277 -10.81 10.79 5.17
CA LEU A 277 -10.96 10.79 3.72
C LEU A 277 -12.38 11.12 3.25
N SER A 278 -13.42 10.79 4.05
CA SER A 278 -14.82 11.04 3.71
C SER A 278 -15.19 12.53 3.70
N ASP A 279 -14.47 13.37 4.42
CA ASP A 279 -14.54 14.84 4.28
C ASP A 279 -14.03 15.34 2.90
N ARG A 280 -13.67 14.41 2.00
CA ARG A 280 -13.25 14.70 0.62
C ARG A 280 -14.38 14.70 -0.41
N ALA A 281 -15.60 14.32 -0.09
CA ALA A 281 -16.72 14.40 -1.04
C ALA A 281 -17.56 15.65 -0.74
N PRO A 282 -17.70 16.63 -1.69
CA PRO A 282 -18.37 16.34 -2.94
C PRO A 282 -17.62 16.89 -4.15
N GLY A 283 -17.46 16.08 -5.18
CA GLY A 283 -17.22 16.56 -6.54
C GLY A 283 -15.89 16.16 -7.18
N TRP A 284 -15.71 14.88 -7.48
CA TRP A 284 -14.90 14.41 -8.63
C TRP A 284 -15.68 13.36 -9.43
#